data_42387a49ecda8520f093d722e03788bd
#
_entry.id   42387a49ecda8520f093d722e03788bd
#
_cell.length_a   1.000
_cell.length_b   1.000
_cell.length_c   1.000
_cell.angle_alpha   90.00
_cell.angle_beta   90.00
_cell.angle_gamma   90.00
#
_symmetry.space_group_name_H-M   'P 1'
#
loop_
_entity.id
_entity.type
_entity.pdbx_description
1 polymer ?
#
loop_
_entity_poly.entity_id
_entity_poly.type
_entity_poly.pdbx_seq_one_letter_code
_entity_poly.pdbx_strand_id
1 'polypeptide(L)'
;MSPPLSCDFTAAERGAIALGFNDIEAVSCAKFLPATTADADWVVIDNKESGCFAHLGYYGPHLYSWGAHQINLARGYYYSDGGWRLWTCATRGTVIHEALHIMGVQHEQCRPDRDDYIDIHWEKLQVSHI
;
A
#
# COMPACT_ATOMS: atom_id res chain seq x y z
N MET A 1 -15.17 13.46 -14.07
CA MET A 1 -15.03 13.36 -12.59
C MET A 1 -13.94 12.35 -12.36
N SER A 2 -12.80 12.76 -11.83
CA SER A 2 -11.78 11.81 -11.38
C SER A 2 -12.45 10.83 -10.45
N PRO A 3 -12.17 9.50 -10.52
CA PRO A 3 -12.67 8.57 -9.54
C PRO A 3 -12.24 9.10 -8.18
N PRO A 4 -13.12 9.14 -7.21
CA PRO A 4 -12.80 9.70 -5.93
C PRO A 4 -11.68 8.88 -5.32
N LEU A 5 -10.52 9.53 -5.04
CA LEU A 5 -9.86 9.16 -3.81
C LEU A 5 -10.97 9.07 -2.79
N SER A 6 -11.29 7.89 -2.33
CA SER A 6 -12.32 7.65 -1.31
C SER A 6 -11.78 8.15 0.04
N CYS A 7 -12.15 9.34 0.35
CA CYS A 7 -11.23 10.37 0.70
C CYS A 7 -11.49 11.05 1.99
N ASP A 8 -11.19 10.32 3.05
CA ASP A 8 -10.99 10.93 4.35
C ASP A 8 -9.52 11.24 4.67
N PHE A 9 -8.63 11.21 3.65
CA PHE A 9 -7.26 11.61 3.85
C PHE A 9 -7.13 13.12 4.10
N THR A 10 -6.41 13.46 5.15
CA THR A 10 -6.04 14.85 5.43
C THR A 10 -5.11 15.41 4.35
N ALA A 11 -4.93 16.72 4.32
CA ALA A 11 -4.00 17.35 3.38
C ALA A 11 -2.56 16.84 3.56
N ALA A 12 -2.14 16.59 4.80
CA ALA A 12 -0.81 16.04 5.10
C ALA A 12 -0.65 14.60 4.57
N GLU A 13 -1.66 13.75 4.75
CA GLU A 13 -1.65 12.39 4.22
C GLU A 13 -1.64 12.36 2.69
N ARG A 14 -2.46 13.18 2.04
CA ARG A 14 -2.41 13.34 0.58
C ARG A 14 -1.04 13.81 0.10
N GLY A 15 -0.40 14.73 0.83
CA GLY A 15 0.97 15.14 0.56
C GLY A 15 1.98 13.99 0.67
N ALA A 16 1.87 13.17 1.70
CA ALA A 16 2.73 11.99 1.88
C ALA A 16 2.54 10.95 0.77
N ILE A 17 1.28 10.73 0.34
CA ILE A 17 0.95 9.85 -0.78
C ILE A 17 1.60 10.36 -2.08
N ALA A 18 1.44 11.63 -2.39
CA ALA A 18 2.03 12.23 -3.58
C ALA A 18 3.56 12.15 -3.57
N LEU A 19 4.20 12.41 -2.43
CA LEU A 19 5.65 12.30 -2.27
C LEU A 19 6.14 10.87 -2.47
N GLY A 20 5.43 9.87 -1.94
CA GLY A 20 5.79 8.46 -2.15
C GLY A 20 5.77 8.06 -3.62
N PHE A 21 4.76 8.46 -4.37
CA PHE A 21 4.69 8.22 -5.81
C PHE A 21 5.78 8.96 -6.59
N ASN A 22 6.03 10.23 -6.27
CA ASN A 22 7.08 11.01 -6.90
C ASN A 22 8.47 10.40 -6.71
N ASP A 23 8.74 9.78 -5.56
CA ASP A 23 10.01 9.09 -5.33
C ASP A 23 10.21 7.89 -6.27
N ILE A 24 9.16 7.09 -6.48
CA ILE A 24 9.22 5.97 -7.42
C ILE A 24 9.40 6.48 -8.84
N GLU A 25 8.67 7.52 -9.24
CA GLU A 25 8.79 8.14 -10.57
C GLU A 25 10.17 8.72 -10.84
N ALA A 26 10.85 9.22 -9.81
CA ALA A 26 12.17 9.83 -9.93
C ALA A 26 13.27 8.80 -10.26
N VAL A 27 13.08 7.52 -9.88
CA VAL A 27 14.09 6.47 -10.01
C VAL A 27 13.66 5.31 -10.91
N SER A 28 12.50 5.42 -11.56
CA SER A 28 11.94 4.37 -12.41
C SER A 28 11.23 4.94 -13.64
N CYS A 29 10.79 4.04 -14.54
CA CYS A 29 9.95 4.40 -15.68
C CYS A 29 8.44 4.43 -15.33
N ALA A 30 8.06 4.08 -14.12
CA ALA A 30 6.67 4.10 -13.68
C ALA A 30 6.13 5.53 -13.66
N LYS A 31 4.82 5.67 -13.93
CA LYS A 31 4.09 6.94 -13.83
C LYS A 31 2.76 6.71 -13.13
N PHE A 32 2.46 7.57 -12.17
CA PHE A 32 1.21 7.54 -11.42
C PHE A 32 0.31 8.69 -11.88
N LEU A 33 -0.66 8.35 -12.69
CA LEU A 33 -1.59 9.33 -13.28
C LEU A 33 -2.97 9.20 -12.64
N PRO A 34 -3.70 10.31 -12.47
CA PRO A 34 -5.09 10.25 -12.05
C PRO A 34 -5.91 9.41 -13.03
N ALA A 35 -6.63 8.40 -12.51
CA ALA A 35 -7.51 7.60 -13.33
C ALA A 35 -8.68 8.42 -13.88
N THR A 36 -9.12 8.07 -15.08
CA THR A 36 -10.23 8.70 -15.79
C THR A 36 -11.33 7.67 -16.08
N THR A 37 -12.48 8.12 -16.54
CA THR A 37 -13.58 7.23 -16.94
C THR A 37 -13.29 6.43 -18.21
N ALA A 38 -12.20 6.72 -18.90
CA ALA A 38 -11.76 5.99 -20.09
C ALA A 38 -10.83 4.81 -19.75
N ASP A 39 -10.29 4.77 -18.52
CA ASP A 39 -9.42 3.70 -18.08
C ASP A 39 -10.25 2.46 -17.75
N ALA A 40 -9.82 1.30 -18.27
CA ALA A 40 -10.48 0.03 -18.01
C ALA A 40 -10.16 -0.49 -16.60
N ASP A 41 -8.99 -0.11 -16.09
CA ASP A 41 -8.47 -0.50 -14.78
C ASP A 41 -7.81 0.67 -14.08
N TRP A 42 -7.85 0.67 -12.77
CA TRP A 42 -7.19 1.67 -11.94
C TRP A 42 -6.84 1.12 -10.56
N VAL A 43 -6.01 1.84 -9.83
CA VAL A 43 -5.72 1.57 -8.43
C VAL A 43 -6.55 2.51 -7.56
N VAL A 44 -7.32 1.96 -6.63
CA VAL A 44 -8.01 2.74 -5.59
C VAL A 44 -7.07 2.86 -4.40
N ILE A 45 -6.90 4.09 -3.92
CA ILE A 45 -6.21 4.35 -2.65
C ILE A 45 -7.26 4.76 -1.64
N ASP A 46 -7.42 3.97 -0.60
CA ASP A 46 -8.40 4.25 0.45
C ASP A 46 -7.87 3.90 1.86
N ASN A 47 -8.71 4.05 2.87
CA ASN A 47 -8.41 3.76 4.27
C ASN A 47 -9.56 3.06 4.98
N LYS A 48 -10.33 2.27 4.24
CA LYS A 48 -11.58 1.68 4.72
C LYS A 48 -11.39 0.41 5.52
N GLU A 49 -10.30 -0.30 5.27
CA GLU A 49 -10.00 -1.57 5.91
C GLU A 49 -8.92 -1.42 6.96
N SER A 50 -8.81 -2.40 7.85
CA SER A 50 -7.76 -2.43 8.86
C SER A 50 -6.42 -2.82 8.24
N GLY A 51 -5.36 -2.13 8.61
CA GLY A 51 -3.99 -2.42 8.17
C GLY A 51 -3.53 -1.60 6.98
N CYS A 52 -2.26 -1.76 6.66
CA CYS A 52 -1.60 -1.20 5.49
C CYS A 52 -1.33 -2.38 4.55
N PHE A 53 -1.90 -2.35 3.37
CA PHE A 53 -1.70 -3.41 2.39
C PHE A 53 -2.01 -2.94 0.97
N ALA A 54 -1.50 -3.67 -0.01
CA ALA A 54 -1.87 -3.53 -1.40
C ALA A 54 -2.06 -4.89 -2.08
N HIS A 55 -2.79 -4.91 -3.17
CA HIS A 55 -2.84 -6.08 -4.04
C HIS A 55 -1.48 -6.27 -4.73
N LEU A 56 -1.04 -7.52 -4.85
CA LEU A 56 0.24 -7.85 -5.44
C LEU A 56 0.14 -7.98 -6.96
N GLY A 57 0.71 -7.03 -7.68
CA GLY A 57 0.77 -7.06 -9.14
C GLY A 57 -0.56 -6.82 -9.83
N TYR A 58 -0.55 -6.93 -11.16
CA TYR A 58 -1.73 -6.79 -12.01
C TYR A 58 -2.19 -8.16 -12.51
N TYR A 59 -3.43 -8.50 -12.21
CA TYR A 59 -4.04 -9.78 -12.58
C TYR A 59 -5.15 -9.64 -13.62
N GLY A 60 -5.29 -8.48 -14.25
CA GLY A 60 -6.31 -8.19 -15.26
C GLY A 60 -7.60 -7.59 -14.69
N PRO A 61 -8.44 -7.04 -15.58
CA PRO A 61 -9.60 -6.22 -15.20
C PRO A 61 -10.74 -6.98 -14.49
N HIS A 62 -10.71 -8.29 -14.46
CA HIS A 62 -11.84 -9.10 -14.03
C HIS A 62 -11.61 -9.88 -12.73
N LEU A 63 -10.45 -9.75 -12.08
CA LEU A 63 -10.18 -10.52 -10.88
C LEU A 63 -10.97 -10.00 -9.68
N TYR A 64 -11.22 -8.71 -9.63
CA TYR A 64 -12.05 -8.08 -8.61
C TYR A 64 -13.35 -7.60 -9.23
N SER A 65 -14.47 -7.89 -8.60
CA SER A 65 -15.82 -7.56 -9.08
C SER A 65 -16.08 -6.06 -9.31
N TRP A 66 -15.14 -5.21 -8.93
CA TRP A 66 -15.17 -3.75 -9.11
C TRP A 66 -14.08 -3.20 -10.03
N GLY A 67 -13.29 -4.06 -10.70
CA GLY A 67 -12.30 -3.63 -11.68
C GLY A 67 -11.15 -2.78 -11.16
N ALA A 68 -10.92 -2.73 -9.85
CA ALA A 68 -9.90 -1.88 -9.27
C ALA A 68 -8.92 -2.68 -8.39
N HIS A 69 -7.64 -2.41 -8.56
CA HIS A 69 -6.62 -2.80 -7.59
C HIS A 69 -6.64 -1.83 -6.41
N GLN A 70 -6.26 -2.28 -5.21
CA GLN A 70 -6.37 -1.49 -4.00
C GLN A 70 -5.02 -1.30 -3.32
N ILE A 71 -4.81 -0.08 -2.84
CA ILE A 71 -3.85 0.25 -1.78
C ILE A 71 -4.67 0.74 -0.59
N ASN A 72 -4.70 -0.02 0.49
CA ASN A 72 -5.36 0.39 1.73
C ASN A 72 -4.36 0.99 2.71
N LEU A 73 -4.59 2.23 3.10
CA LEU A 73 -3.76 2.99 4.02
C LEU A 73 -4.57 3.34 5.27
N ALA A 74 -4.76 2.37 6.14
CA ALA A 74 -5.60 2.51 7.32
C ALA A 74 -5.19 3.69 8.21
N ARG A 75 -6.17 4.21 8.91
CA ARG A 75 -6.01 5.19 9.97
C ARG A 75 -6.68 4.65 11.23
N GLY A 76 -6.03 4.82 12.35
CA GLY A 76 -6.57 4.37 13.63
C GLY A 76 -6.09 5.22 14.78
N TYR A 77 -6.59 4.90 15.95
CA TYR A 77 -6.17 5.50 17.20
C TYR A 77 -5.65 4.39 18.12
N TYR A 78 -4.57 4.65 18.81
CA TYR A 78 -4.10 3.77 19.87
C TYR A 78 -3.92 4.55 21.17
N TYR A 79 -4.04 3.83 22.27
CA TYR A 79 -3.75 4.37 23.58
C TYR A 79 -2.28 4.09 23.92
N SER A 80 -1.54 5.14 24.19
CA SER A 80 -0.22 5.03 24.80
C SER A 80 -0.25 5.92 26.03
N ASP A 81 0.06 5.36 27.18
CA ASP A 81 0.13 6.08 28.45
C ASP A 81 -1.16 6.85 28.83
N GLY A 82 -2.32 6.33 28.46
CA GLY A 82 -3.61 6.95 28.71
C GLY A 82 -4.01 8.05 27.72
N GLY A 83 -3.22 8.30 26.68
CA GLY A 83 -3.52 9.29 25.65
C GLY A 83 -3.93 8.65 24.30
N TRP A 84 -4.83 9.35 23.59
CA TRP A 84 -5.16 9.01 22.21
C TRP A 84 -4.06 9.51 21.27
N ARG A 85 -3.53 8.63 20.44
CA ARG A 85 -2.62 9.02 19.36
C ARG A 85 -3.19 8.56 18.03
N LEU A 86 -3.23 9.46 17.07
CA LEU A 86 -3.57 9.11 15.70
C LEU A 86 -2.42 8.33 15.09
N TRP A 87 -2.77 7.18 14.53
CA TRP A 87 -1.89 6.33 13.74
C TRP A 87 -2.40 6.30 12.29
N THR A 88 -1.50 6.36 11.32
CA THR A 88 -1.86 6.30 9.90
C THR A 88 -0.81 5.56 9.09
N CYS A 89 -1.28 4.73 8.13
CA CYS A 89 -0.44 4.13 7.10
C CYS A 89 -0.03 5.14 6.02
N ALA A 90 -0.70 6.28 5.90
CA ALA A 90 -0.41 7.26 4.86
C ALA A 90 0.88 8.04 5.17
N THR A 91 1.99 7.30 5.28
CA THR A 91 3.35 7.83 5.38
C THR A 91 4.08 7.60 4.06
N ARG A 92 5.05 8.45 3.74
CA ARG A 92 5.85 8.36 2.50
C ARG A 92 6.44 6.95 2.29
N GLY A 93 7.04 6.36 3.34
CA GLY A 93 7.66 5.02 3.25
C GLY A 93 6.65 3.91 3.03
N THR A 94 5.52 3.94 3.75
CA THR A 94 4.44 2.95 3.58
C THR A 94 3.84 3.04 2.18
N VAL A 95 3.61 4.25 1.67
CA VAL A 95 3.07 4.44 0.30
C VAL A 95 4.00 3.86 -0.76
N ILE A 96 5.32 4.06 -0.62
CA ILE A 96 6.32 3.45 -1.53
C ILE A 96 6.22 1.93 -1.45
N HIS A 97 6.17 1.36 -0.25
CA HIS A 97 6.07 -0.08 -0.02
C HIS A 97 4.84 -0.68 -0.71
N GLU A 98 3.66 -0.11 -0.45
CA GLU A 98 2.40 -0.61 -1.01
C GLU A 98 2.32 -0.39 -2.54
N ALA A 99 2.88 0.70 -3.06
CA ALA A 99 2.95 0.94 -4.50
C ALA A 99 3.86 -0.09 -5.20
N LEU A 100 4.96 -0.50 -4.58
CA LEU A 100 5.81 -1.56 -5.10
C LEU A 100 5.08 -2.91 -5.16
N HIS A 101 4.20 -3.22 -4.21
CA HIS A 101 3.34 -4.39 -4.28
C HIS A 101 2.43 -4.36 -5.50
N ILE A 102 1.76 -3.25 -5.79
CA ILE A 102 0.95 -3.08 -7.02
C ILE A 102 1.79 -3.32 -8.28
N MET A 103 3.07 -2.94 -8.27
CA MET A 103 4.01 -3.17 -9.37
C MET A 103 4.53 -4.62 -9.43
N GLY A 104 4.10 -5.50 -8.53
CA GLY A 104 4.45 -6.92 -8.50
C GLY A 104 5.67 -7.27 -7.65
N VAL A 105 6.24 -6.33 -6.92
CA VAL A 105 7.38 -6.57 -6.02
C VAL A 105 6.87 -7.22 -4.73
N GLN A 106 7.37 -8.42 -4.45
CA GLN A 106 7.08 -9.14 -3.20
C GLN A 106 8.03 -8.70 -2.08
N HIS A 107 7.71 -9.12 -0.85
CA HIS A 107 8.63 -8.97 0.27
C HIS A 107 9.94 -9.73 0.05
N GLU A 108 11.07 -9.13 0.37
CA GLU A 108 12.40 -9.72 0.16
C GLU A 108 12.59 -11.07 0.88
N GLN A 109 12.01 -11.25 2.06
CA GLN A 109 12.07 -12.52 2.78
C GLN A 109 11.30 -13.66 2.10
N CYS A 110 10.50 -13.37 1.08
CA CYS A 110 9.78 -14.36 0.27
C CYS A 110 10.56 -14.80 -0.98
N ARG A 111 11.72 -14.23 -1.26
CA ARG A 111 12.55 -14.60 -2.41
C ARG A 111 13.05 -16.04 -2.27
N PRO A 112 13.11 -16.80 -3.38
CA PRO A 112 13.64 -18.17 -3.34
C PRO A 112 15.11 -18.28 -2.89
N ASP A 113 15.90 -17.23 -3.12
CA ASP A 113 17.32 -17.13 -2.79
C ASP A 113 17.58 -16.36 -1.48
N ARG A 114 16.56 -16.10 -0.68
CA ARG A 114 16.66 -15.29 0.55
C ARG A 114 17.70 -15.81 1.53
N ASP A 115 17.80 -17.14 1.64
CA ASP A 115 18.67 -17.80 2.63
C ASP A 115 20.17 -17.56 2.34
N ASP A 116 20.52 -17.04 1.14
CA ASP A 116 21.87 -16.59 0.81
C ASP A 116 22.20 -15.20 1.40
N TYR A 117 21.19 -14.46 1.87
CA TYR A 117 21.31 -13.06 2.29
C TYR A 117 20.81 -12.77 3.70
N ILE A 118 19.90 -13.60 4.24
CA ILE A 118 19.31 -13.40 5.57
C ILE A 118 19.21 -14.71 6.34
N ASP A 119 19.41 -14.64 7.66
CA ASP A 119 19.13 -15.72 8.58
C ASP A 119 17.76 -15.52 9.25
N ILE A 120 16.86 -16.47 9.06
CA ILE A 120 15.53 -16.43 9.68
C ILE A 120 15.56 -17.17 11.02
N HIS A 121 15.37 -16.46 12.10
CA HIS A 121 15.24 -17.03 13.44
C HIS A 121 13.83 -17.60 13.67
N TRP A 122 13.57 -18.78 13.12
CA TRP A 122 12.27 -19.45 13.16
C TRP A 122 11.74 -19.64 14.59
N GLU A 123 12.62 -19.86 15.54
CA GLU A 123 12.30 -20.03 16.95
C GLU A 123 11.74 -18.76 17.62
N LYS A 124 11.91 -17.60 16.99
CA LYS A 124 11.41 -16.31 17.49
C LYS A 124 10.12 -15.86 16.82
N LEU A 125 9.68 -16.56 15.79
CA LEU A 125 8.44 -16.23 15.10
C LEU A 125 7.25 -16.70 15.96
N GLN A 126 6.33 -15.79 16.22
CA GLN A 126 5.05 -16.15 16.81
C GLN A 126 4.21 -16.84 15.73
N VAL A 127 3.95 -18.12 15.89
CA VAL A 127 2.94 -18.83 15.11
C VAL A 127 1.59 -18.44 15.69
N SER A 128 0.90 -17.48 15.09
CA SER A 128 -0.52 -17.31 15.35
C SER A 128 -1.22 -18.54 14.78
N HIS A 129 -1.82 -19.34 15.65
CA HIS A 129 -2.67 -20.44 15.20
C HIS A 129 -3.82 -19.85 14.37
N ILE A 130 -3.83 -20.22 13.09
CA ILE A 130 -4.93 -19.95 12.16
C ILE A 130 -6.09 -20.88 12.53
#